data_3c85efef9f92c4c80128a76b4252a787
#
_entry.id   3c85efef9f92c4c80128a76b4252a787
#
_cell.length_a   1.000
_cell.length_b   1.000
_cell.length_c   1.000
_cell.angle_alpha   90.00
_cell.angle_beta   90.00
_cell.angle_gamma   90.00
#
_symmetry.space_group_name_H-M   'P 1'
#
loop_
_entity.id
_entity.type
_entity.pdbx_description
1 polymer ?
#
loop_
_entity_poly.entity_id
_entity_poly.type
_entity_poly.pdbx_seq_one_letter_code
_entity_poly.pdbx_strand_id
1 'polypeptide(L)' 'MTQNANTATNVQRILWTKSQLDAMLLSMLGSTDLVKGWWISPNKAFDDRFPKDVYYQDPQGRQEISDYISAFANGSYQ' A
#
# COMPACT_ATOMS: atom_id res chain seq x y z
N MET A 1 14.02 11.87 26.63
CA MET A 1 13.78 11.61 26.17
C MET A 1 13.81 11.26 25.28
N THR A 2 14.09 11.22 25.17
CA THR A 2 14.26 10.86 24.31
C THR A 2 13.55 10.30 23.48
N GLN A 3 12.79 10.01 23.59
CA GLN A 3 11.94 9.50 22.87
C GLN A 3 11.57 10.23 21.75
N ASN A 4 11.77 11.37 21.61
CA ASN A 4 11.40 12.11 20.60
C ASN A 4 11.90 11.73 19.33
N ALA A 5 13.07 11.35 19.22
CA ALA A 5 13.64 10.93 18.01
C ALA A 5 12.92 9.74 17.51
N ASN A 6 12.50 8.90 18.35
CA ASN A 6 11.80 7.77 17.94
C ASN A 6 10.52 8.11 17.32
N THR A 7 9.88 9.08 17.83
CA THR A 7 8.64 9.50 17.30
C THR A 7 8.78 9.94 15.90
N ALA A 8 9.79 10.67 15.62
CA ALA A 8 9.97 11.15 14.28
C ALA A 8 10.19 10.00 13.34
N THR A 9 10.93 9.02 13.78
CA THR A 9 11.17 7.93 12.90
C THR A 9 9.96 7.14 12.63
N ASN A 10 9.10 7.07 13.58
CA ASN A 10 7.97 6.21 13.46
C ASN A 10 6.92 6.65 12.56
N VAL A 11 6.94 7.89 12.19
CA VAL A 11 5.87 8.34 11.38
C VAL A 11 5.88 7.80 10.05
N GLN A 12 6.98 7.30 9.60
CA GLN A 12 6.98 7.09 8.24
C GLN A 12 6.39 5.83 7.74
N ARG A 13 6.29 4.81 8.48
CA ARG A 13 5.87 3.54 7.89
C ARG A 13 4.73 2.91 8.66
N ILE A 14 3.60 2.81 8.01
CA ILE A 14 2.46 2.13 8.56
C ILE A 14 2.20 0.90 7.73
N LEU A 15 2.07 -0.23 8.38
CA LEU A 15 1.84 -1.48 7.70
C LEU A 15 0.34 -1.75 7.73
N TRP A 16 -0.30 -1.41 6.64
CA TRP A 16 -1.76 -1.50 6.55
C TRP A 16 -2.22 -2.93 6.32
N THR A 17 -3.38 -3.27 6.83
CA THR A 17 -3.99 -4.56 6.55
C THR A 17 -4.58 -4.52 5.14
N LYS A 18 -4.80 -5.70 4.57
CA LYS A 18 -5.38 -5.76 3.23
C LYS A 18 -6.76 -5.11 3.20
N SER A 19 -7.53 -5.29 4.27
CA SER A 19 -8.85 -4.69 4.34
C SER A 19 -8.78 -3.16 4.32
N GLN A 20 -7.82 -2.59 5.02
CA GLN A 20 -7.64 -1.15 5.01
C GLN A 20 -7.18 -0.67 3.63
N LEU A 21 -6.29 -1.42 3.01
CA LEU A 21 -5.83 -1.08 1.68
C LEU A 21 -6.95 -1.19 0.65
N ASP A 22 -7.82 -2.18 0.80
CA ASP A 22 -8.98 -2.32 -0.09
C ASP A 22 -9.89 -1.10 0.03
N ALA A 23 -10.09 -0.59 1.24
CA ALA A 23 -10.90 0.59 1.43
C ALA A 23 -10.30 1.82 0.74
N MET A 24 -8.99 1.96 0.82
CA MET A 24 -8.32 3.06 0.13
C MET A 24 -8.44 2.91 -1.38
N LEU A 25 -8.24 1.71 -1.88
CA LEU A 25 -8.36 1.45 -3.32
C LEU A 25 -9.79 1.70 -3.79
N LEU A 26 -10.76 1.32 -3.00
CA LEU A 26 -12.15 1.51 -3.37
C LEU A 26 -12.47 2.99 -3.53
N SER A 27 -11.95 3.83 -2.63
CA SER A 27 -12.21 5.24 -2.74
C SER A 27 -11.55 5.86 -3.98
N MET A 28 -10.48 5.25 -4.47
CA MET A 28 -9.79 5.76 -5.64
C MET A 28 -10.33 5.17 -6.94
N LEU A 29 -10.65 3.90 -6.93
CA LEU A 29 -11.06 3.22 -8.16
C LEU A 29 -12.55 3.19 -8.40
N GLY A 30 -13.32 3.29 -7.33
CA GLY A 30 -14.75 3.46 -7.49
C GLY A 30 -15.59 2.21 -7.49
N SER A 31 -15.01 1.03 -7.60
CA SER A 31 -15.79 -0.19 -7.56
C SER A 31 -15.00 -1.35 -7.00
N THR A 32 -15.70 -2.29 -6.41
CA THR A 32 -15.07 -3.47 -5.84
C THR A 32 -14.46 -4.35 -6.92
N ASP A 33 -15.04 -4.36 -8.10
CA ASP A 33 -14.47 -5.14 -9.20
C ASP A 33 -13.12 -4.58 -9.63
N LEU A 34 -13.00 -3.27 -9.66
CA LEU A 34 -11.73 -2.66 -10.00
C LEU A 34 -10.69 -2.89 -8.91
N VAL A 35 -11.10 -2.90 -7.65
CA VAL A 35 -10.21 -3.20 -6.55
C VAL A 35 -9.68 -4.63 -6.68
N LYS A 36 -10.57 -5.59 -6.94
CA LYS A 36 -10.14 -6.97 -7.11
C LYS A 36 -9.19 -7.09 -8.28
N GLY A 37 -9.50 -6.44 -9.37
CA GLY A 37 -8.65 -6.49 -10.55
C GLY A 37 -7.28 -5.91 -10.29
N TRP A 38 -7.20 -4.86 -9.48
CA TRP A 38 -5.93 -4.24 -9.17
C TRP A 38 -4.96 -5.23 -8.51
N TRP A 39 -5.46 -6.03 -7.59
CA TRP A 39 -4.62 -6.98 -6.87
C TRP A 39 -4.08 -8.11 -7.74
N ILE A 40 -4.84 -8.48 -8.77
CA ILE A 40 -4.50 -9.65 -9.57
C ILE A 40 -4.10 -9.30 -11.01
N SER A 41 -3.67 -8.09 -11.23
CA SER A 41 -3.18 -7.69 -12.55
C SER A 41 -1.72 -7.30 -12.42
N PRO A 42 -0.91 -7.55 -13.44
CA PRO A 42 0.49 -7.12 -13.41
C PRO A 42 0.57 -5.62 -13.22
N ASN A 43 1.49 -5.17 -12.41
CA ASN A 43 1.60 -3.75 -12.10
C ASN A 43 3.04 -3.30 -12.27
N LYS A 44 3.22 -2.29 -13.09
CA LYS A 44 4.56 -1.80 -13.38
C LYS A 44 5.29 -1.26 -12.16
N ALA A 45 4.56 -0.76 -11.19
CA ALA A 45 5.18 -0.27 -9.97
C ALA A 45 5.90 -1.38 -9.22
N PHE A 46 5.56 -2.64 -9.51
CA PHE A 46 6.14 -3.79 -8.83
C PHE A 46 6.77 -4.75 -9.83
N ASP A 47 7.37 -4.21 -10.88
CA ASP A 47 8.07 -4.99 -11.91
C ASP A 47 7.16 -6.00 -12.60
N ASP A 48 5.95 -5.58 -12.88
CA ASP A 48 4.93 -6.39 -13.54
C ASP A 48 4.49 -7.60 -12.71
N ARG A 49 4.76 -7.60 -11.42
CA ARG A 49 4.24 -8.64 -10.54
C ARG A 49 2.83 -8.24 -10.10
N PHE A 50 2.06 -9.22 -9.69
CA PHE A 50 0.73 -8.96 -9.16
C PHE A 50 0.88 -8.36 -7.77
N PRO A 51 0.20 -7.26 -7.48
CA PRO A 51 0.28 -6.69 -6.13
C PRO A 51 -0.05 -7.69 -5.02
N LYS A 52 -0.99 -8.60 -5.28
CA LYS A 52 -1.33 -9.63 -4.31
C LYS A 52 -0.12 -10.46 -3.95
N ASP A 53 0.65 -10.88 -4.94
CA ASP A 53 1.81 -11.70 -4.72
C ASP A 53 2.88 -10.95 -3.93
N VAL A 54 3.08 -9.69 -4.26
CA VAL A 54 4.05 -8.86 -3.56
C VAL A 54 3.65 -8.73 -2.09
N TYR A 55 2.38 -8.47 -1.84
CA TYR A 55 1.87 -8.24 -0.50
C TYR A 55 2.07 -9.44 0.41
N TYR A 56 1.80 -10.64 -0.11
CA TYR A 56 1.87 -11.85 0.69
C TYR A 56 3.22 -12.55 0.67
N GLN A 57 4.15 -12.05 -0.11
CA GLN A 57 5.45 -12.68 -0.26
C GLN A 57 6.27 -12.60 1.03
N ASP A 58 6.38 -11.42 1.60
CA ASP A 58 7.16 -11.22 2.82
C ASP A 58 6.80 -9.86 3.41
N PRO A 59 7.29 -9.55 4.60
CA PRO A 59 6.98 -8.26 5.24
C PRO A 59 7.44 -7.05 4.43
N GLN A 60 8.54 -7.18 3.71
CA GLN A 60 9.03 -6.09 2.90
C GLN A 60 8.09 -5.82 1.74
N GLY A 61 7.57 -6.85 1.12
CA GLY A 61 6.59 -6.69 0.04
C GLY A 61 5.31 -6.07 0.55
N ARG A 62 4.86 -6.47 1.72
CA ARG A 62 3.69 -5.87 2.34
C ARG A 62 3.91 -4.40 2.61
N GLN A 63 5.11 -4.02 3.05
CA GLN A 63 5.42 -2.63 3.28
C GLN A 63 5.43 -1.84 1.98
N GLU A 64 5.95 -2.45 0.94
CA GLU A 64 6.01 -1.84 -0.38
C GLU A 64 4.62 -1.50 -0.89
N ILE A 65 3.70 -2.45 -0.80
CA ILE A 65 2.32 -2.23 -1.22
C ILE A 65 1.65 -1.17 -0.34
N SER A 66 1.86 -1.24 0.98
CA SER A 66 1.27 -0.30 1.90
C SER A 66 1.72 1.12 1.59
N ASP A 67 3.01 1.31 1.35
CA ASP A 67 3.56 2.61 1.04
C ASP A 67 2.99 3.14 -0.27
N TYR A 68 2.89 2.27 -1.27
CA TYR A 68 2.41 2.68 -2.59
C TYR A 68 0.95 3.14 -2.52
N ILE A 69 0.10 2.33 -1.92
CA ILE A 69 -1.33 2.66 -1.88
C ILE A 69 -1.58 3.86 -0.99
N SER A 70 -0.93 3.95 0.16
CA SER A 70 -1.19 5.06 1.05
C SER A 70 -0.68 6.38 0.46
N ALA A 71 0.45 6.35 -0.24
CA ALA A 71 0.94 7.55 -0.91
C ALA A 71 -0.01 7.98 -2.00
N PHE A 72 -0.54 7.03 -2.74
CA PHE A 72 -1.48 7.30 -3.81
C PHE A 72 -2.78 7.87 -3.23
N ALA A 73 -3.28 7.28 -2.16
CA ALA A 73 -4.50 7.75 -1.51
C ALA A 73 -4.33 9.15 -0.93
N ASN A 74 -3.13 9.50 -0.54
CA ASN A 74 -2.86 10.81 0.03
C ASN A 74 -2.50 11.85 -1.02
N GLY A 75 -2.56 11.48 -2.28
CA GLY A 75 -2.25 12.42 -3.34
C GLY A 75 -0.78 12.76 -3.45
N SER A 76 0.09 11.88 -2.98
CA SER A 76 1.52 12.15 -3.01
C SER A 76 2.15 12.00 -4.38
N TYR A 77 1.46 11.37 -5.30
CA TYR A 77 1.94 11.24 -6.66
C TYR A 77 1.31 12.34 -7.49
N GLN A 78 2.05 13.35 -7.71
CA GLN A 78 1.49 14.48 -8.45
C GLN A 78 2.12 14.60 -9.82
#